data_15313c8b157282791604d4ba1ff99cb7
#
_entry.id   15313c8b157282791604d4ba1ff99cb7
#
_cell.length_a   1.000
_cell.length_b   1.000
_cell.length_c   1.000
_cell.angle_alpha   90.00
_cell.angle_beta   90.00
_cell.angle_gamma   90.00
#
_symmetry.space_group_name_H-M   'P 1'
#
loop_
_entity.id
_entity.type
_entity.pdbx_description
1 polymer ?
#
loop_
_entity_poly.entity_id
_entity_poly.type
_entity_poly.pdbx_seq_one_letter_code
_entity_poly.pdbx_strand_id
1 'polypeptide(L)'
;INVPAQEYGEYKIRLMKDGDAPAVVALYRAVYGDHFPIKEMYDPQFIIQQQEAGLMYRVVAVDATGKVLAHHAMYRLEETYHGLYEAGQGMVYPEHRGKGFSNVLQDYIGKVLGPVVGLEEFWGESVTNHTKMQKAALYVGVKETGIEIEVMPAESYTAEESAPGRVGAVVCNLVVKEKPHTIFLPAPYAEVLTRIYENGKRVRKLETSSQALPEDGRTRYADTF
;
A
#
# COMPACT_ATOMS: atom_id res chain seq x y z
N ILE A 1 16.98 -9.88 3.90
CA ILE A 1 16.26 -10.24 5.14
C ILE A 1 15.77 -11.69 5.05
N ASN A 2 15.68 -12.37 6.20
CA ASN A 2 15.15 -13.73 6.26
C ASN A 2 13.75 -13.71 6.88
N VAL A 3 12.75 -14.07 6.08
CA VAL A 3 11.34 -14.10 6.49
C VAL A 3 10.78 -15.47 6.19
N PRO A 4 10.16 -16.18 7.16
CA PRO A 4 9.66 -17.54 6.95
C PRO A 4 8.51 -17.55 5.95
N ALA A 5 8.48 -18.53 5.06
CA ALA A 5 7.33 -18.77 4.20
C ALA A 5 6.15 -19.30 5.01
N GLN A 6 4.93 -19.05 4.55
CA GLN A 6 3.67 -19.53 5.14
C GLN A 6 2.94 -20.41 4.12
N GLU A 7 2.45 -21.54 4.56
CA GLU A 7 1.58 -22.40 3.74
C GLU A 7 0.15 -21.84 3.70
N TYR A 8 -0.47 -21.91 2.53
CA TYR A 8 -1.87 -21.52 2.30
C TYR A 8 -2.54 -22.53 1.37
N GLY A 9 -3.12 -23.58 1.93
CA GLY A 9 -3.60 -24.72 1.17
C GLY A 9 -2.46 -25.39 0.39
N GLU A 10 -2.60 -25.48 -0.92
CA GLU A 10 -1.57 -25.99 -1.85
C GLU A 10 -0.55 -24.93 -2.28
N TYR A 11 -0.69 -23.69 -1.79
CA TYR A 11 0.13 -22.55 -2.16
C TYR A 11 1.09 -22.18 -1.04
N LYS A 12 2.14 -21.44 -1.40
CA LYS A 12 3.11 -20.88 -0.47
C LYS A 12 3.16 -19.36 -0.60
N ILE A 13 3.06 -18.68 0.54
CA ILE A 13 3.19 -17.23 0.63
C ILE A 13 4.58 -16.93 1.17
N ARG A 14 5.33 -16.08 0.51
CA ARG A 14 6.70 -15.74 0.89
C ARG A 14 7.18 -14.42 0.30
N LEU A 15 8.28 -13.93 0.85
CA LEU A 15 9.02 -12.83 0.23
C LEU A 15 9.48 -13.26 -1.18
N MET A 16 9.42 -12.33 -2.13
CA MET A 16 9.93 -12.51 -3.48
C MET A 16 11.42 -12.87 -3.45
N LYS A 17 11.84 -13.77 -4.30
CA LYS A 17 13.25 -14.04 -4.61
C LYS A 17 13.60 -13.38 -5.93
N ASP A 18 14.88 -13.14 -6.19
CA ASP A 18 15.33 -12.48 -7.42
C ASP A 18 14.84 -13.19 -8.68
N GLY A 19 14.85 -14.53 -8.67
CA GLY A 19 14.34 -15.35 -9.76
C GLY A 19 12.83 -15.20 -10.04
N ASP A 20 12.05 -14.63 -9.12
CA ASP A 20 10.62 -14.38 -9.33
C ASP A 20 10.36 -13.02 -10.06
N ALA A 21 11.35 -12.13 -10.12
CA ALA A 21 11.14 -10.78 -10.65
C ALA A 21 10.58 -10.76 -12.09
N PRO A 22 11.04 -11.60 -13.03
CA PRO A 22 10.41 -11.68 -14.36
C PRO A 22 8.93 -12.10 -14.31
N ALA A 23 8.55 -12.98 -13.38
CA ALA A 23 7.16 -13.42 -13.21
C ALA A 23 6.29 -12.32 -12.59
N VAL A 24 6.85 -11.52 -11.68
CA VAL A 24 6.17 -10.33 -11.14
C VAL A 24 5.95 -9.30 -12.24
N VAL A 25 6.93 -9.02 -13.10
CA VAL A 25 6.75 -8.15 -14.28
C VAL A 25 5.66 -8.69 -15.21
N ALA A 26 5.64 -10.00 -15.47
CA ALA A 26 4.58 -10.61 -16.28
C ALA A 26 3.18 -10.42 -15.65
N LEU A 27 3.10 -10.44 -14.32
CA LEU A 27 1.85 -10.19 -13.61
C LEU A 27 1.40 -8.71 -13.74
N TYR A 28 2.33 -7.72 -13.69
CA TYR A 28 2.00 -6.32 -14.01
C TYR A 28 1.39 -6.21 -15.42
N ARG A 29 2.02 -6.86 -16.41
CA ARG A 29 1.47 -6.85 -17.78
C ARG A 29 0.12 -7.53 -17.91
N ALA A 30 -0.11 -8.61 -17.18
CA ALA A 30 -1.39 -9.32 -17.20
C ALA A 30 -2.54 -8.49 -16.61
N VAL A 31 -2.25 -7.59 -15.65
CA VAL A 31 -3.26 -6.76 -14.99
C VAL A 31 -3.40 -5.39 -15.64
N TYR A 32 -2.29 -4.73 -15.96
CA TYR A 32 -2.27 -3.34 -16.42
C TYR A 32 -1.86 -3.16 -17.88
N GLY A 33 -1.54 -4.24 -18.60
CA GLY A 33 -0.86 -4.12 -19.89
C GLY A 33 0.47 -3.38 -19.72
N ASP A 34 0.72 -2.37 -20.55
CA ASP A 34 1.87 -1.48 -20.42
C ASP A 34 1.47 -0.10 -19.81
N HIS A 35 0.32 -0.06 -19.10
CA HIS A 35 -0.28 1.19 -18.61
C HIS A 35 -0.15 1.42 -17.10
N PHE A 36 0.65 0.61 -16.39
CA PHE A 36 0.96 0.92 -14.99
C PHE A 36 1.75 2.25 -14.93
N PRO A 37 1.39 3.18 -14.01
CA PRO A 37 1.98 4.52 -14.01
C PRO A 37 3.49 4.55 -13.82
N ILE A 38 4.03 3.66 -12.98
CA ILE A 38 5.47 3.57 -12.68
C ILE A 38 6.12 2.60 -13.68
N LYS A 39 6.73 3.13 -14.73
CA LYS A 39 7.27 2.33 -15.85
C LYS A 39 8.43 1.42 -15.45
N GLU A 40 9.20 1.82 -14.45
CA GLU A 40 10.31 1.06 -13.89
C GLU A 40 9.87 -0.30 -13.32
N MET A 41 8.60 -0.45 -12.95
CA MET A 41 8.05 -1.75 -12.48
C MET A 41 8.00 -2.82 -13.57
N TYR A 42 8.25 -2.47 -14.83
CA TYR A 42 8.41 -3.43 -15.92
C TYR A 42 9.85 -3.90 -16.12
N ASP A 43 10.81 -3.41 -15.32
CA ASP A 43 12.20 -3.85 -15.32
C ASP A 43 12.46 -4.82 -14.14
N PRO A 44 12.75 -6.11 -14.40
CA PRO A 44 13.07 -7.05 -13.33
C PRO A 44 14.27 -6.65 -12.47
N GLN A 45 15.26 -5.95 -13.05
CA GLN A 45 16.45 -5.50 -12.31
C GLN A 45 16.10 -4.38 -11.34
N PHE A 46 15.26 -3.43 -11.75
CA PHE A 46 14.75 -2.39 -10.85
C PHE A 46 13.99 -3.01 -9.66
N ILE A 47 13.14 -4.01 -9.93
CA ILE A 47 12.37 -4.73 -8.90
C ILE A 47 13.31 -5.36 -7.85
N ILE A 48 14.38 -6.02 -8.30
CA ILE A 48 15.38 -6.65 -7.43
C ILE A 48 16.11 -5.59 -6.60
N GLN A 49 16.62 -4.53 -7.25
CA GLN A 49 17.36 -3.45 -6.59
C GLN A 49 16.55 -2.75 -5.50
N GLN A 50 15.26 -2.50 -5.74
CA GLN A 50 14.38 -1.89 -4.73
C GLN A 50 14.23 -2.78 -3.48
N GLN A 51 14.17 -4.10 -3.65
CA GLN A 51 14.08 -5.03 -2.54
C GLN A 51 15.42 -5.18 -1.80
N GLU A 52 16.54 -5.26 -2.52
CA GLU A 52 17.89 -5.29 -1.93
C GLU A 52 18.19 -4.03 -1.12
N ALA A 53 17.78 -2.86 -1.62
CA ALA A 53 17.90 -1.58 -0.93
C ALA A 53 16.97 -1.46 0.30
N GLY A 54 16.02 -2.40 0.50
CA GLY A 54 15.03 -2.33 1.57
C GLY A 54 14.00 -1.20 1.41
N LEU A 55 13.85 -0.68 0.20
CA LEU A 55 12.86 0.35 -0.13
C LEU A 55 11.49 -0.24 -0.45
N MET A 56 11.48 -1.44 -1.04
CA MET A 56 10.24 -2.14 -1.37
C MET A 56 10.39 -3.64 -1.13
N TYR A 57 9.50 -4.19 -0.32
CA TYR A 57 9.41 -5.64 -0.09
C TYR A 57 8.20 -6.20 -0.83
N ARG A 58 8.44 -7.22 -1.64
CA ARG A 58 7.39 -7.88 -2.42
C ARG A 58 7.09 -9.25 -1.86
N VAL A 59 5.80 -9.51 -1.65
CA VAL A 59 5.28 -10.80 -1.20
C VAL A 59 4.56 -11.46 -2.36
N VAL A 60 4.84 -12.72 -2.58
CA VAL A 60 4.26 -13.51 -3.67
C VAL A 60 3.53 -14.75 -3.12
N ALA A 61 2.44 -15.11 -3.79
CA ALA A 61 1.84 -16.43 -3.67
C ALA A 61 2.33 -17.29 -4.83
N VAL A 62 2.89 -18.46 -4.51
CA VAL A 62 3.39 -19.41 -5.51
C VAL A 62 2.72 -20.76 -5.36
N ASP A 63 2.57 -21.50 -6.48
CA ASP A 63 2.12 -22.88 -6.47
C ASP A 63 3.26 -23.88 -6.16
N ALA A 64 2.96 -25.17 -6.17
CA ALA A 64 3.91 -26.24 -5.92
C ALA A 64 5.08 -26.29 -6.91
N THR A 65 4.91 -25.72 -8.11
CA THR A 65 5.98 -25.62 -9.13
C THR A 65 6.85 -24.38 -8.95
N GLY A 66 6.45 -23.45 -8.06
CA GLY A 66 7.11 -22.17 -7.85
C GLY A 66 6.59 -21.05 -8.77
N LYS A 67 5.55 -21.28 -9.56
CA LYS A 67 4.93 -20.25 -10.40
C LYS A 67 4.27 -19.18 -9.53
N VAL A 68 4.59 -17.90 -9.78
CA VAL A 68 3.94 -16.76 -9.13
C VAL A 68 2.51 -16.61 -9.63
N LEU A 69 1.55 -16.55 -8.72
CA LEU A 69 0.11 -16.44 -9.01
C LEU A 69 -0.48 -15.10 -8.57
N ALA A 70 0.09 -14.51 -7.53
CA ALA A 70 -0.34 -13.25 -6.97
C ALA A 70 0.84 -12.52 -6.31
N HIS A 71 0.69 -11.23 -6.16
CA HIS A 71 1.70 -10.32 -5.63
C HIS A 71 1.05 -9.23 -4.77
N HIS A 72 1.77 -8.79 -3.75
CA HIS A 72 1.47 -7.56 -3.01
C HIS A 72 2.79 -6.94 -2.56
N ALA A 73 2.86 -5.61 -2.52
CA ALA A 73 4.06 -4.92 -2.09
C ALA A 73 3.83 -4.12 -0.82
N MET A 74 4.90 -3.94 -0.06
CA MET A 74 5.01 -2.98 1.03
C MET A 74 6.27 -2.14 0.76
N TYR A 75 6.14 -0.82 0.71
CA TYR A 75 7.23 0.08 0.34
C TYR A 75 7.25 1.35 1.18
N ARG A 76 8.41 1.98 1.25
CA ARG A 76 8.63 3.23 1.97
C ARG A 76 8.65 4.39 1.00
N LEU A 77 7.86 5.41 1.30
CA LEU A 77 7.89 6.67 0.56
C LEU A 77 9.08 7.54 1.00
N GLU A 78 9.43 7.45 2.29
CA GLU A 78 10.49 8.25 2.90
C GLU A 78 11.63 7.34 3.38
N GLU A 79 12.86 7.63 2.95
CA GLU A 79 14.04 6.89 3.42
C GLU A 79 14.37 7.17 4.89
N THR A 80 13.96 8.34 5.39
CA THR A 80 14.29 8.82 6.73
C THR A 80 13.45 8.21 7.85
N TYR A 81 12.24 7.72 7.54
CA TYR A 81 11.35 7.12 8.54
C TYR A 81 11.09 5.64 8.27
N HIS A 82 11.78 4.79 9.03
CA HIS A 82 11.77 3.34 8.80
C HIS A 82 10.53 2.58 9.29
N GLY A 83 9.62 3.23 10.02
CA GLY A 83 8.43 2.58 10.58
C GLY A 83 7.15 2.75 9.77
N LEU A 84 7.14 3.65 8.78
CA LEU A 84 5.97 3.93 7.93
C LEU A 84 6.15 3.29 6.57
N TYR A 85 5.14 2.52 6.16
CA TYR A 85 5.13 1.84 4.86
C TYR A 85 3.78 2.05 4.16
N GLU A 86 3.83 2.10 2.84
CA GLU A 86 2.64 1.93 2.01
C GLU A 86 2.48 0.45 1.65
N ALA A 87 1.24 -0.04 1.70
CA ALA A 87 0.87 -1.37 1.22
C ALA A 87 0.03 -1.21 -0.06
N GLY A 88 0.55 -1.70 -1.18
CA GLY A 88 -0.09 -1.49 -2.48
C GLY A 88 0.35 -2.49 -3.55
N GLN A 89 0.02 -2.17 -4.78
CA GLN A 89 0.37 -2.97 -5.95
C GLN A 89 -0.10 -4.43 -5.84
N GLY A 90 -1.28 -4.64 -5.21
CA GLY A 90 -1.88 -5.95 -5.06
C GLY A 90 -2.44 -6.47 -6.38
N MET A 91 -1.90 -7.58 -6.88
CA MET A 91 -2.26 -8.18 -8.16
C MET A 91 -2.48 -9.67 -8.02
N VAL A 92 -3.46 -10.18 -8.75
CA VAL A 92 -3.75 -11.63 -8.86
C VAL A 92 -4.03 -11.92 -10.33
N TYR A 93 -3.40 -12.95 -10.88
CA TYR A 93 -3.74 -13.39 -12.23
C TYR A 93 -5.24 -13.63 -12.33
N PRO A 94 -5.92 -13.22 -13.43
CA PRO A 94 -7.37 -13.32 -13.59
C PRO A 94 -7.93 -14.72 -13.27
N GLU A 95 -7.28 -15.76 -13.76
CA GLU A 95 -7.66 -17.16 -13.56
C GLU A 95 -7.47 -17.68 -12.11
N HIS A 96 -6.77 -16.92 -11.28
CA HIS A 96 -6.53 -17.26 -9.87
C HIS A 96 -7.29 -16.36 -8.89
N ARG A 97 -8.12 -15.43 -9.39
CA ARG A 97 -8.95 -14.57 -8.56
C ARG A 97 -10.01 -15.38 -7.79
N GLY A 98 -10.49 -14.83 -6.69
CA GLY A 98 -11.48 -15.49 -5.82
C GLY A 98 -10.93 -16.52 -4.84
N LYS A 99 -9.63 -16.83 -4.88
CA LYS A 99 -8.98 -17.80 -3.97
C LYS A 99 -8.47 -17.18 -2.65
N GLY A 100 -8.78 -15.91 -2.37
CA GLY A 100 -8.39 -15.24 -1.11
C GLY A 100 -6.96 -14.72 -1.06
N PHE A 101 -6.20 -14.73 -2.16
CA PHE A 101 -4.81 -14.29 -2.17
C PHE A 101 -4.60 -12.86 -1.66
N SER A 102 -5.50 -11.92 -1.98
CA SER A 102 -5.38 -10.54 -1.49
C SER A 102 -5.35 -10.46 0.03
N ASN A 103 -6.20 -11.24 0.71
CA ASN A 103 -6.26 -11.25 2.17
C ASN A 103 -5.01 -11.88 2.78
N VAL A 104 -4.59 -13.05 2.28
CA VAL A 104 -3.46 -13.78 2.86
C VAL A 104 -2.12 -13.08 2.61
N LEU A 105 -1.97 -12.39 1.47
CA LEU A 105 -0.78 -11.58 1.19
C LEU A 105 -0.69 -10.37 2.13
N GLN A 106 -1.80 -9.67 2.37
CA GLN A 106 -1.86 -8.57 3.34
C GLN A 106 -1.62 -9.06 4.78
N ASP A 107 -2.21 -10.18 5.16
CA ASP A 107 -1.96 -10.81 6.47
C ASP A 107 -0.47 -11.17 6.64
N TYR A 108 0.17 -11.72 5.62
CA TYR A 108 1.59 -12.01 5.65
C TYR A 108 2.44 -10.73 5.80
N ILE A 109 2.09 -9.68 5.08
CA ILE A 109 2.75 -8.37 5.21
C ILE A 109 2.64 -7.86 6.65
N GLY A 110 1.44 -7.82 7.21
CA GLY A 110 1.23 -7.26 8.55
C GLY A 110 1.78 -8.12 9.69
N LYS A 111 1.61 -9.45 9.61
CA LYS A 111 1.86 -10.36 10.73
C LYS A 111 3.23 -11.06 10.68
N VAL A 112 3.82 -11.22 9.49
CA VAL A 112 5.05 -11.99 9.30
C VAL A 112 6.20 -11.08 8.86
N LEU A 113 6.02 -10.32 7.79
CA LEU A 113 7.05 -9.41 7.27
C LEU A 113 7.19 -8.16 8.14
N GLY A 114 6.09 -7.52 8.50
CA GLY A 114 6.07 -6.26 9.23
C GLY A 114 6.92 -6.25 10.51
N PRO A 115 6.81 -7.23 11.41
CA PRO A 115 7.65 -7.31 12.59
C PRO A 115 9.17 -7.40 12.27
N VAL A 116 9.55 -8.05 11.17
CA VAL A 116 10.95 -8.20 10.76
C VAL A 116 11.55 -6.89 10.28
N VAL A 117 10.75 -6.05 9.60
CA VAL A 117 11.20 -4.77 9.04
C VAL A 117 10.92 -3.57 9.94
N GLY A 118 10.36 -3.82 11.13
CA GLY A 118 10.06 -2.75 12.11
C GLY A 118 8.86 -1.90 11.72
N LEU A 119 7.83 -2.48 11.11
CA LEU A 119 6.59 -1.81 10.75
C LEU A 119 5.90 -1.24 11.99
N GLU A 120 5.63 0.06 11.99
CA GLU A 120 4.89 0.76 13.05
C GLU A 120 3.52 1.23 12.57
N GLU A 121 3.43 1.62 11.31
CA GLU A 121 2.19 2.01 10.66
C GLU A 121 2.28 1.70 9.17
N PHE A 122 1.19 1.24 8.59
CA PHE A 122 1.07 1.24 7.14
C PHE A 122 -0.20 1.95 6.68
N TRP A 123 -0.14 2.47 5.49
CA TRP A 123 -1.26 3.06 4.78
C TRP A 123 -1.38 2.44 3.41
N GLY A 124 -2.44 2.73 2.71
CA GLY A 124 -2.64 2.24 1.35
C GLY A 124 -3.85 2.89 0.70
N GLU A 125 -3.92 2.73 -0.59
CA GLU A 125 -4.94 3.29 -1.47
C GLU A 125 -5.75 2.18 -2.12
N SER A 126 -7.02 2.13 -1.78
CA SER A 126 -7.95 1.18 -2.38
C SER A 126 -8.74 1.86 -3.49
N VAL A 127 -8.50 1.46 -4.73
CA VAL A 127 -9.17 2.05 -5.91
C VAL A 127 -10.69 2.00 -5.81
N THR A 128 -11.37 3.02 -6.37
CA THR A 128 -12.82 3.18 -6.26
C THR A 128 -13.62 2.50 -7.37
N ASN A 129 -12.97 2.00 -8.43
CA ASN A 129 -13.64 1.32 -9.54
C ASN A 129 -14.23 -0.06 -9.17
N HIS A 130 -13.83 -0.62 -8.02
CA HIS A 130 -14.43 -1.84 -7.46
C HIS A 130 -14.23 -1.94 -5.94
N THR A 131 -15.08 -2.72 -5.27
CA THR A 131 -15.04 -2.88 -3.80
C THR A 131 -14.13 -4.01 -3.30
N LYS A 132 -13.44 -4.72 -4.19
CA LYS A 132 -12.66 -5.92 -3.81
C LYS A 132 -11.48 -5.57 -2.90
N MET A 133 -10.67 -4.56 -3.29
CA MET A 133 -9.53 -4.13 -2.48
C MET A 133 -9.96 -3.40 -1.22
N GLN A 134 -11.03 -2.60 -1.27
CA GLN A 134 -11.61 -1.97 -0.07
C GLN A 134 -12.01 -3.01 0.98
N LYS A 135 -12.70 -4.08 0.57
CA LYS A 135 -13.06 -5.20 1.46
C LYS A 135 -11.84 -5.94 2.01
N ALA A 136 -10.82 -6.18 1.17
CA ALA A 136 -9.59 -6.83 1.62
C ALA A 136 -8.82 -5.97 2.62
N ALA A 137 -8.77 -4.66 2.41
CA ALA A 137 -8.17 -3.71 3.34
C ALA A 137 -8.90 -3.71 4.69
N LEU A 138 -10.24 -3.60 4.68
CA LEU A 138 -11.04 -3.67 5.91
C LEU A 138 -10.88 -5.00 6.66
N TYR A 139 -10.69 -6.10 5.94
CA TYR A 139 -10.45 -7.42 6.54
C TYR A 139 -9.21 -7.44 7.45
N VAL A 140 -8.13 -6.77 7.06
CA VAL A 140 -6.90 -6.67 7.87
C VAL A 140 -6.97 -5.59 8.96
N GLY A 141 -8.09 -4.89 9.06
CA GLY A 141 -8.37 -3.96 10.17
C GLY A 141 -7.97 -2.52 9.93
N VAL A 142 -7.62 -2.13 8.69
CA VAL A 142 -7.36 -0.73 8.35
C VAL A 142 -8.59 0.15 8.56
N LYS A 143 -8.38 1.43 8.71
CA LYS A 143 -9.42 2.46 8.81
C LYS A 143 -9.34 3.40 7.64
N GLU A 144 -10.47 3.67 7.04
CA GLU A 144 -10.62 4.67 5.98
C GLU A 144 -10.47 6.08 6.57
N THR A 145 -9.61 6.89 5.98
CA THR A 145 -9.24 8.22 6.52
C THR A 145 -9.35 9.34 5.49
N GLY A 146 -9.52 9.01 4.22
CA GLY A 146 -9.64 10.01 3.17
C GLY A 146 -10.02 9.41 1.82
N ILE A 147 -10.19 10.29 0.86
CA ILE A 147 -10.42 9.94 -0.55
C ILE A 147 -9.53 10.82 -1.41
N GLU A 148 -8.80 10.20 -2.31
CA GLU A 148 -8.08 10.86 -3.39
C GLU A 148 -8.92 10.82 -4.66
N ILE A 149 -9.17 12.01 -5.22
CA ILE A 149 -10.01 12.14 -6.40
C ILE A 149 -9.14 12.00 -7.64
N GLU A 150 -9.53 11.10 -8.57
CA GLU A 150 -8.88 10.96 -9.87
C GLU A 150 -7.37 10.72 -9.84
N VAL A 151 -6.85 10.06 -8.81
CA VAL A 151 -5.40 9.81 -8.63
C VAL A 151 -4.83 8.92 -9.72
N MET A 152 -5.55 7.86 -10.12
CA MET A 152 -5.08 6.94 -11.15
C MET A 152 -5.41 7.42 -12.57
N PRO A 153 -4.43 7.39 -13.50
CA PRO A 153 -4.68 7.72 -14.90
C PRO A 153 -5.75 6.85 -15.56
N ALA A 154 -6.45 7.41 -16.53
CA ALA A 154 -7.56 6.73 -17.23
C ALA A 154 -7.12 5.43 -17.93
N GLU A 155 -5.92 5.41 -18.48
CA GLU A 155 -5.35 4.27 -19.19
C GLU A 155 -4.95 3.10 -18.28
N SER A 156 -4.78 3.31 -16.99
CA SER A 156 -4.29 2.28 -16.05
C SER A 156 -5.19 1.04 -15.96
N TYR A 157 -6.48 1.19 -16.25
CA TYR A 157 -7.47 0.12 -16.12
C TYR A 157 -8.09 -0.30 -17.47
N THR A 158 -7.51 0.11 -18.57
CA THR A 158 -8.03 -0.25 -19.92
C THR A 158 -7.88 -1.73 -20.23
N ALA A 159 -6.78 -2.36 -19.78
CA ALA A 159 -6.55 -3.79 -19.97
C ALA A 159 -7.58 -4.68 -19.22
N GLU A 160 -8.10 -4.20 -18.09
CA GLU A 160 -9.14 -4.89 -17.31
C GLU A 160 -10.56 -4.44 -17.67
N GLU A 161 -10.72 -3.42 -18.51
CA GLU A 161 -12.01 -2.79 -18.84
C GLU A 161 -12.84 -2.39 -17.59
N SER A 162 -12.15 -2.08 -16.48
CA SER A 162 -12.80 -1.89 -15.18
C SER A 162 -13.16 -0.44 -14.88
N ALA A 163 -12.65 0.53 -15.66
CA ALA A 163 -13.03 1.93 -15.55
C ALA A 163 -12.86 2.65 -16.91
N PRO A 164 -13.82 3.51 -17.31
CA PRO A 164 -13.76 4.26 -18.56
C PRO A 164 -12.94 5.56 -18.47
N GLY A 165 -12.45 5.93 -17.29
CA GLY A 165 -11.77 7.20 -17.02
C GLY A 165 -10.82 7.11 -15.84
N ARG A 166 -10.40 8.28 -15.33
CA ARG A 166 -9.57 8.35 -14.13
C ARG A 166 -10.29 7.74 -12.92
N VAL A 167 -9.53 7.13 -12.02
CA VAL A 167 -10.05 6.44 -10.85
C VAL A 167 -9.52 7.10 -9.58
N GLY A 168 -10.40 7.34 -8.62
CA GLY A 168 -10.02 7.77 -7.29
C GLY A 168 -9.60 6.60 -6.40
N ALA A 169 -9.10 6.91 -5.21
CA ALA A 169 -8.73 5.92 -4.22
C ALA A 169 -9.26 6.27 -2.82
N VAL A 170 -9.64 5.28 -2.05
CA VAL A 170 -9.92 5.41 -0.62
C VAL A 170 -8.62 5.23 0.13
N VAL A 171 -8.17 6.29 0.79
CA VAL A 171 -6.98 6.24 1.66
C VAL A 171 -7.35 5.59 2.97
N CYS A 172 -6.58 4.60 3.35
CA CYS A 172 -6.78 3.88 4.60
C CYS A 172 -5.45 3.60 5.29
N ASN A 173 -5.47 3.45 6.60
CA ASN A 173 -4.28 3.15 7.35
C ASN A 173 -4.51 2.24 8.56
N LEU A 174 -3.43 1.61 9.02
CA LEU A 174 -3.39 0.77 10.20
C LEU A 174 -2.18 1.13 11.05
N VAL A 175 -2.44 1.50 12.31
CA VAL A 175 -1.38 1.63 13.31
C VAL A 175 -1.09 0.27 13.92
N VAL A 176 0.14 -0.16 13.83
CA VAL A 176 0.66 -1.37 14.46
C VAL A 176 1.27 -1.04 15.83
N LYS A 177 1.94 0.11 15.91
CA LYS A 177 2.57 0.59 17.14
C LYS A 177 2.11 2.01 17.43
N GLU A 178 1.38 2.19 18.51
CA GLU A 178 0.91 3.50 18.95
C GLU A 178 2.07 4.41 19.38
N LYS A 179 1.98 5.69 18.98
CA LYS A 179 2.91 6.76 19.33
C LYS A 179 2.14 7.92 19.95
N PRO A 180 1.78 7.83 21.24
CA PRO A 180 1.04 8.89 21.91
C PRO A 180 1.81 10.21 21.86
N HIS A 181 1.19 11.25 21.28
CA HIS A 181 1.71 12.60 21.23
C HIS A 181 0.56 13.60 21.05
N THR A 182 0.85 14.88 21.23
CA THR A 182 -0.11 15.95 20.99
C THR A 182 -0.10 16.32 19.51
N ILE A 183 -1.29 16.42 18.92
CA ILE A 183 -1.53 16.95 17.57
C ILE A 183 -2.22 18.30 17.71
N PHE A 184 -1.69 19.31 17.05
CA PHE A 184 -2.26 20.64 16.99
C PHE A 184 -3.09 20.80 15.72
N LEU A 185 -4.41 20.85 15.89
CA LEU A 185 -5.36 20.93 14.77
C LEU A 185 -5.58 22.38 14.38
N PRO A 186 -5.54 22.73 13.08
CA PRO A 186 -5.99 24.06 12.63
C PRO A 186 -7.46 24.26 12.98
N ALA A 187 -7.79 25.40 13.59
CA ALA A 187 -9.14 25.67 14.08
C ALA A 187 -10.26 25.44 13.05
N PRO A 188 -10.14 25.86 11.77
CA PRO A 188 -11.17 25.63 10.75
C PRO A 188 -11.47 24.16 10.45
N TYR A 189 -10.53 23.27 10.73
CA TYR A 189 -10.61 21.82 10.41
C TYR A 189 -10.68 20.94 11.66
N ALA A 190 -10.66 21.53 12.87
CA ALA A 190 -10.55 20.79 14.12
C ALA A 190 -11.65 19.73 14.28
N GLU A 191 -12.90 20.04 13.94
CA GLU A 191 -14.01 19.11 14.06
C GLU A 191 -13.86 17.90 13.12
N VAL A 192 -13.59 18.12 11.85
CA VAL A 192 -13.47 17.02 10.86
C VAL A 192 -12.23 16.15 11.15
N LEU A 193 -11.11 16.78 11.49
CA LEU A 193 -9.88 16.05 11.83
C LEU A 193 -10.05 15.22 13.11
N THR A 194 -10.73 15.78 14.14
CA THR A 194 -11.05 15.02 15.37
C THR A 194 -11.82 13.74 15.02
N ARG A 195 -12.86 13.83 14.19
CA ARG A 195 -13.63 12.64 13.77
C ARG A 195 -12.78 11.61 13.04
N ILE A 196 -11.82 12.04 12.21
CA ILE A 196 -10.88 11.14 11.52
C ILE A 196 -10.00 10.40 12.54
N TYR A 197 -9.42 11.10 13.51
CA TYR A 197 -8.60 10.50 14.56
C TYR A 197 -9.41 9.54 15.44
N GLU A 198 -10.64 9.89 15.80
CA GLU A 198 -11.56 9.04 16.56
C GLU A 198 -11.94 7.76 15.78
N ASN A 199 -12.28 7.89 14.49
CA ASN A 199 -12.55 6.74 13.63
C ASN A 199 -11.35 5.81 13.51
N GLY A 200 -10.16 6.37 13.39
CA GLY A 200 -8.89 5.65 13.38
C GLY A 200 -8.52 5.02 14.73
N LYS A 201 -9.26 5.34 15.81
CA LYS A 201 -8.96 4.92 17.19
C LYS A 201 -7.53 5.27 17.60
N ARG A 202 -7.06 6.45 17.22
CA ARG A 202 -5.69 6.91 17.48
C ARG A 202 -5.54 7.40 18.91
N VAL A 203 -4.47 6.96 19.58
CA VAL A 203 -4.10 7.49 20.91
C VAL A 203 -3.33 8.79 20.71
N ARG A 204 -4.06 9.89 20.59
CA ARG A 204 -3.52 11.25 20.38
C ARG A 204 -4.22 12.22 21.33
N LYS A 205 -3.46 13.17 21.87
CA LYS A 205 -4.02 14.35 22.49
C LYS A 205 -4.27 15.38 21.39
N LEU A 206 -5.52 15.75 21.16
CA LEU A 206 -5.88 16.74 20.15
C LEU A 206 -6.05 18.11 20.81
N GLU A 207 -5.34 19.10 20.32
CA GLU A 207 -5.45 20.51 20.74
C GLU A 207 -5.71 21.38 19.52
N THR A 208 -6.55 22.38 19.67
CA THR A 208 -6.79 23.34 18.58
C THR A 208 -5.74 24.44 18.66
N SER A 209 -5.01 24.66 17.57
CA SER A 209 -4.09 25.79 17.46
C SER A 209 -4.83 27.03 16.94
N SER A 210 -4.70 28.12 17.67
CA SER A 210 -5.10 29.45 17.25
C SER A 210 -3.93 30.27 16.70
N GLN A 211 -2.72 29.75 16.75
CA GLN A 211 -1.53 30.44 16.26
C GLN A 211 -1.54 30.45 14.73
N ALA A 212 -1.57 31.64 14.15
CA ALA A 212 -1.35 31.80 12.72
C ALA A 212 0.08 31.37 12.35
N LEU A 213 0.23 30.78 11.17
CA LEU A 213 1.56 30.54 10.61
C LEU A 213 2.24 31.91 10.41
N PRO A 214 3.57 32.02 10.61
CA PRO A 214 4.30 33.22 10.31
C PRO A 214 4.07 33.65 8.86
N GLU A 215 3.73 34.90 8.63
CA GLU A 215 3.67 35.50 7.31
C GLU A 215 5.10 35.75 6.77
N ASP A 216 5.87 34.67 6.56
CA ASP A 216 7.21 34.83 5.99
C ASP A 216 7.20 34.87 4.45
N GLY A 217 6.02 34.86 3.83
CA GLY A 217 5.82 34.90 2.39
C GLY A 217 6.41 33.72 1.63
N ARG A 218 6.86 32.68 2.31
CA ARG A 218 7.48 31.50 1.72
C ARG A 218 6.56 30.29 1.87
N THR A 219 5.68 30.10 0.90
CA THR A 219 5.05 28.80 0.72
C THR A 219 6.12 27.85 0.18
N ARG A 220 6.64 26.98 1.03
CA ARG A 220 7.53 25.90 0.59
C ARG A 220 6.65 24.74 0.12
N TYR A 221 6.47 24.64 -1.17
CA TYR A 221 6.09 23.37 -1.78
C TYR A 221 7.37 22.54 -1.88
N ALA A 222 7.46 21.46 -1.17
CA ALA A 222 8.44 20.44 -1.49
C ALA A 222 7.88 19.68 -2.68
N ASP A 223 8.32 20.02 -3.88
CA ASP A 223 8.14 19.16 -5.05
C ASP A 223 9.05 17.95 -4.86
N THR A 224 8.55 16.94 -4.17
CA THR A 224 9.12 15.60 -4.13
C THR A 224 8.17 14.68 -4.87
N PHE A 225 8.35 14.64 -6.18
CA PHE A 225 7.86 13.57 -7.05
C PHE A 225 9.05 12.83 -7.61
#